data_afa41c46bfc8a4a1ae20ee42f66b7e32
#
_entry.id   afa41c46bfc8a4a1ae20ee42f66b7e32
#
_cell.length_a   1.000
_cell.length_b   1.000
_cell.length_c   1.000
_cell.angle_alpha   90.00
_cell.angle_beta   90.00
_cell.angle_gamma   90.00
#
_symmetry.space_group_name_H-M   'P 1'
#
loop_
_entity.id
_entity.type
_entity.pdbx_description
1 polymer ?
#
loop_
_entity_poly.entity_id
_entity_poly.type
_entity_poly.pdbx_seq_one_letter_code
_entity_poly.pdbx_strand_id
1 'polypeptide(L)'
;MPSFLLSKLKQAQPSMRRRLFLYMGALAALLLAVLLVALLLLGQLKSPRAETEKALTFQMGAFRSDMSSLWRNVSVMGAHLSEDITALIEEQTSDFSSLNGDVDAVGALQEAMLEPLCQYVRQTDCSGAFILLDASLSSDPAVDSHAGLYVQRGNAEHTTGDLLLYRGMADIGRRHKVMPHRKWAQEFDLSSFPDFAEHLEKASAPIEHSCRTTEFITLPGTTEQAILLTVPMIGADGTVYGLCGFSVNQTYFLAHHAQPTGIGSLACVLSDAAEGLDVQRGLLTYPTGDFCFVPDELLEKRSLRGGLTAFVGSELSFVGISEPFTVAVGDEAPHDLTVLISKAAYDRAMLKSVIEIAALLTLLVFFAVGCCLFYTRRYLRPILEDIDHVTVAGGEKGSPSLRSCCPSPRRSDPMRRL
;
A
#
# COMPACT_ATOMS: atom_id res chain seq x y z
N MET A 1 66.39 40.64 -35.63
CA MET A 1 65.00 40.69 -35.16
C MET A 1 64.11 39.52 -35.56
N PRO A 2 64.54 38.41 -36.20
CA PRO A 2 63.65 37.30 -36.49
C PRO A 2 63.55 36.22 -35.39
N SER A 3 64.52 36.14 -34.50
CA SER A 3 64.55 35.10 -33.45
C SER A 3 63.51 35.28 -32.33
N PHE A 4 63.09 36.50 -32.06
CA PHE A 4 62.12 36.84 -31.01
C PHE A 4 60.69 36.49 -31.41
N LEU A 5 60.33 36.59 -32.69
CA LEU A 5 59.03 36.19 -33.23
C LEU A 5 58.90 34.68 -33.28
N LEU A 6 59.93 33.92 -33.59
CA LEU A 6 59.95 32.48 -33.60
C LEU A 6 59.83 31.88 -32.18
N SER A 7 60.43 32.53 -31.16
CA SER A 7 60.26 32.10 -29.77
C SER A 7 58.86 32.34 -29.24
N LYS A 8 58.19 33.48 -29.63
CA LYS A 8 56.80 33.75 -29.29
C LYS A 8 55.82 32.80 -29.99
N LEU A 9 56.09 32.40 -31.25
CA LEU A 9 55.27 31.41 -31.97
C LEU A 9 55.39 29.98 -31.37
N LYS A 10 56.63 29.59 -30.96
CA LYS A 10 56.82 28.33 -30.22
C LYS A 10 56.15 28.30 -28.85
N GLN A 11 56.06 29.44 -28.17
CA GLN A 11 55.34 29.59 -26.90
C GLN A 11 53.82 29.66 -27.09
N ALA A 12 53.31 30.05 -28.27
CA ALA A 12 51.89 30.14 -28.58
C ALA A 12 51.26 28.76 -28.90
N GLN A 13 52.04 27.81 -29.44
CA GLN A 13 51.54 26.45 -29.77
C GLN A 13 50.93 25.70 -28.59
N PRO A 14 51.53 25.63 -27.39
CA PRO A 14 50.94 24.93 -26.25
C PRO A 14 49.66 25.64 -25.73
N SER A 15 49.56 26.97 -25.91
CA SER A 15 48.35 27.73 -25.54
C SER A 15 47.18 27.43 -26.47
N MET A 16 47.44 27.28 -27.79
CA MET A 16 46.42 26.98 -28.79
C MET A 16 45.90 25.51 -28.62
N ARG A 17 46.80 24.55 -28.39
CA ARG A 17 46.39 23.18 -28.06
C ARG A 17 45.54 23.10 -26.80
N ARG A 18 45.94 23.85 -25.75
CA ARG A 18 45.18 23.92 -24.49
C ARG A 18 43.82 24.58 -24.68
N ARG A 19 43.70 25.64 -25.46
CA ARG A 19 42.42 26.30 -25.76
C ARG A 19 41.49 25.37 -26.57
N LEU A 20 42.02 24.70 -27.59
CA LEU A 20 41.26 23.73 -28.39
C LEU A 20 40.74 22.57 -27.56
N PHE A 21 41.57 22.02 -26.65
CA PHE A 21 41.17 21.01 -25.71
C PHE A 21 40.09 21.48 -24.73
N LEU A 22 40.16 22.73 -24.27
CA LEU A 22 39.14 23.35 -23.44
C LEU A 22 37.83 23.53 -24.19
N TYR A 23 37.85 23.94 -25.47
CA TYR A 23 36.63 24.07 -26.27
C TYR A 23 35.98 22.72 -26.55
N MET A 24 36.76 21.65 -26.84
CA MET A 24 36.22 20.31 -27.02
C MET A 24 35.66 19.78 -25.73
N GLY A 25 36.32 20.02 -24.59
CA GLY A 25 35.79 19.66 -23.26
C GLY A 25 34.49 20.39 -22.91
N ALA A 26 34.44 21.71 -23.21
CA ALA A 26 33.25 22.52 -22.99
C ALA A 26 32.07 22.06 -23.89
N LEU A 27 32.32 21.72 -25.16
CA LEU A 27 31.31 21.20 -26.08
C LEU A 27 30.79 19.85 -25.59
N ALA A 28 31.67 18.94 -25.16
CA ALA A 28 31.29 17.64 -24.63
C ALA A 28 30.46 17.80 -23.33
N ALA A 29 30.85 18.71 -22.43
CA ALA A 29 30.10 19.02 -21.22
C ALA A 29 28.71 19.62 -21.54
N LEU A 30 28.63 20.50 -22.56
CA LEU A 30 27.35 21.05 -23.01
C LEU A 30 26.42 19.96 -23.57
N LEU A 31 26.94 19.07 -24.43
CA LEU A 31 26.17 17.96 -24.98
C LEU A 31 25.70 17.00 -23.86
N LEU A 32 26.54 16.75 -22.88
CA LEU A 32 26.20 15.92 -21.72
C LEU A 32 25.12 16.57 -20.85
N ALA A 33 25.20 17.89 -20.65
CA ALA A 33 24.18 18.67 -19.94
C ALA A 33 22.84 18.66 -20.71
N VAL A 34 22.86 18.84 -22.03
CA VAL A 34 21.65 18.78 -22.87
C VAL A 34 21.03 17.39 -22.83
N LEU A 35 21.83 16.32 -22.89
CA LEU A 35 21.35 14.94 -22.77
C LEU A 35 20.74 14.67 -21.40
N LEU A 36 21.36 15.14 -20.30
CA LEU A 36 20.84 15.05 -18.96
C LEU A 36 19.50 15.75 -18.83
N VAL A 37 19.38 16.99 -19.33
CA VAL A 37 18.14 17.74 -19.33
C VAL A 37 17.07 17.04 -20.17
N ALA A 38 17.42 16.49 -21.32
CA ALA A 38 16.51 15.70 -22.16
C ALA A 38 16.00 14.44 -21.43
N LEU A 39 16.88 13.70 -20.72
CA LEU A 39 16.49 12.53 -19.90
C LEU A 39 15.57 12.93 -18.75
N LEU A 40 15.79 14.08 -18.11
CA LEU A 40 14.92 14.63 -17.07
C LEU A 40 13.54 15.01 -17.66
N LEU A 41 13.52 15.72 -18.79
CA LEU A 41 12.28 16.16 -19.45
C LEU A 41 11.47 14.99 -20.00
N LEU A 42 12.12 13.93 -20.48
CA LEU A 42 11.46 12.69 -20.93
C LEU A 42 10.99 11.80 -19.77
N GLY A 43 11.21 12.23 -18.52
CA GLY A 43 10.79 11.47 -17.34
C GLY A 43 11.53 10.15 -17.16
N GLN A 44 12.65 9.93 -17.84
CA GLN A 44 13.47 8.72 -17.72
C GLN A 44 14.20 8.65 -16.36
N LEU A 45 14.47 9.82 -15.75
CA LEU A 45 15.00 9.93 -14.39
C LEU A 45 13.83 10.19 -13.43
N LYS A 46 12.98 9.18 -13.25
CA LYS A 46 11.89 9.28 -12.28
C LYS A 46 12.46 9.30 -10.87
N SER A 47 11.90 10.15 -10.02
CA SER A 47 12.22 10.13 -8.60
C SER A 47 11.68 8.83 -8.00
N PRO A 48 12.52 7.96 -7.40
CA PRO A 48 12.08 6.72 -6.79
C PRO A 48 11.04 6.94 -5.70
N ARG A 49 11.12 8.09 -5.05
CA ARG A 49 10.13 8.53 -4.08
C ARG A 49 8.76 8.75 -4.71
N ALA A 50 8.69 9.45 -5.84
CA ALA A 50 7.43 9.68 -6.56
C ALA A 50 6.84 8.38 -7.12
N GLU A 51 7.67 7.41 -7.49
CA GLU A 51 7.21 6.08 -7.89
C GLU A 51 6.63 5.30 -6.72
N THR A 52 7.30 5.31 -5.57
CA THR A 52 6.79 4.67 -4.35
C THR A 52 5.49 5.33 -3.89
N GLU A 53 5.41 6.66 -3.88
CA GLU A 53 4.21 7.41 -3.55
C GLU A 53 3.03 7.03 -4.46
N LYS A 54 3.24 7.00 -5.78
CA LYS A 54 2.22 6.58 -6.75
C LYS A 54 1.79 5.13 -6.54
N ALA A 55 2.73 4.24 -6.29
CA ALA A 55 2.45 2.84 -6.05
C ALA A 55 1.64 2.64 -4.77
N LEU A 56 1.99 3.32 -3.68
CA LEU A 56 1.23 3.29 -2.43
C LEU A 56 -0.14 3.95 -2.58
N THR A 57 -0.26 5.08 -3.31
CA THR A 57 -1.55 5.70 -3.60
C THR A 57 -2.45 4.77 -4.41
N PHE A 58 -1.91 4.07 -5.39
CA PHE A 58 -2.66 3.07 -6.15
C PHE A 58 -3.15 1.93 -5.25
N GLN A 59 -2.30 1.41 -4.37
CA GLN A 59 -2.65 0.36 -3.42
C GLN A 59 -3.69 0.85 -2.39
N MET A 60 -3.58 2.09 -1.92
CA MET A 60 -4.58 2.71 -1.06
C MET A 60 -5.95 2.78 -1.75
N GLY A 61 -5.98 3.19 -3.03
CA GLY A 61 -7.21 3.20 -3.81
C GLY A 61 -7.84 1.81 -3.98
N ALA A 62 -7.03 0.79 -4.23
CA ALA A 62 -7.47 -0.60 -4.32
C ALA A 62 -8.02 -1.10 -2.98
N PHE A 63 -7.29 -0.87 -1.89
CA PHE A 63 -7.70 -1.27 -0.54
C PHE A 63 -8.97 -0.54 -0.10
N ARG A 64 -9.07 0.77 -0.36
CA ARG A 64 -10.31 1.54 -0.10
C ARG A 64 -11.51 0.99 -0.87
N SER A 65 -11.32 0.63 -2.14
CA SER A 65 -12.38 0.04 -2.96
C SER A 65 -12.85 -1.31 -2.42
N ASP A 66 -11.90 -2.16 -1.99
CA ASP A 66 -12.17 -3.45 -1.39
C ASP A 66 -12.96 -3.30 -0.07
N MET A 67 -12.50 -2.44 0.82
CA MET A 67 -13.18 -2.12 2.07
C MET A 67 -14.57 -1.55 1.85
N SER A 68 -14.73 -0.65 0.89
CA SER A 68 -16.05 -0.10 0.54
C SER A 68 -17.01 -1.16 0.01
N SER A 69 -16.49 -2.17 -0.70
CA SER A 69 -17.31 -3.30 -1.18
C SER A 69 -17.70 -4.22 -0.03
N LEU A 70 -16.76 -4.60 0.82
CA LEU A 70 -16.99 -5.41 2.02
C LEU A 70 -18.08 -4.79 2.89
N TRP A 71 -17.88 -3.54 3.33
CA TRP A 71 -18.80 -2.91 4.28
C TRP A 71 -20.16 -2.60 3.68
N ARG A 72 -20.26 -2.33 2.38
CA ARG A 72 -21.55 -2.22 1.70
C ARG A 72 -22.30 -3.54 1.70
N ASN A 73 -21.62 -4.65 1.40
CA ASN A 73 -22.24 -5.98 1.46
C ASN A 73 -22.74 -6.29 2.87
N VAL A 74 -21.86 -6.13 3.87
CA VAL A 74 -22.17 -6.43 5.27
C VAL A 74 -23.31 -5.55 5.81
N SER A 75 -23.35 -4.25 5.44
CA SER A 75 -24.43 -3.34 5.88
C SER A 75 -25.80 -3.70 5.29
N VAL A 76 -25.84 -4.00 4.00
CA VAL A 76 -27.09 -4.40 3.32
C VAL A 76 -27.60 -5.73 3.89
N MET A 77 -26.72 -6.70 4.05
CA MET A 77 -27.06 -8.00 4.61
C MET A 77 -27.45 -7.88 6.10
N GLY A 78 -26.86 -6.93 6.83
CA GLY A 78 -27.21 -6.62 8.21
C GLY A 78 -28.65 -6.08 8.35
N ALA A 79 -29.05 -5.17 7.47
CA ALA A 79 -30.43 -4.68 7.44
C ALA A 79 -31.43 -5.82 7.16
N HIS A 80 -31.16 -6.66 6.16
CA HIS A 80 -32.01 -7.82 5.87
C HIS A 80 -32.04 -8.83 7.03
N LEU A 81 -30.90 -9.11 7.66
CA LEU A 81 -30.85 -9.97 8.85
C LEU A 81 -31.72 -9.39 9.97
N SER A 82 -31.64 -8.09 10.22
CA SER A 82 -32.47 -7.43 11.23
C SER A 82 -33.95 -7.55 10.94
N GLU A 83 -34.37 -7.31 9.68
CA GLU A 83 -35.77 -7.45 9.27
C GLU A 83 -36.30 -8.88 9.45
N ASP A 84 -35.56 -9.88 8.96
CA ASP A 84 -35.96 -11.29 9.03
C ASP A 84 -36.03 -11.78 10.48
N ILE A 85 -35.05 -11.44 11.32
CA ILE A 85 -35.03 -11.86 12.72
C ILE A 85 -36.10 -11.13 13.54
N THR A 86 -36.32 -9.83 13.27
CA THR A 86 -37.43 -9.09 13.90
C THR A 86 -38.79 -9.74 13.58
N ALA A 87 -39.04 -10.10 12.33
CA ALA A 87 -40.27 -10.80 11.94
C ALA A 87 -40.41 -12.17 12.66
N LEU A 88 -39.32 -12.93 12.80
CA LEU A 88 -39.32 -14.19 13.55
C LEU A 88 -39.63 -13.98 15.04
N ILE A 89 -39.09 -12.94 15.66
CA ILE A 89 -39.39 -12.62 17.06
C ILE A 89 -40.88 -12.28 17.22
N GLU A 90 -41.44 -11.44 16.35
CA GLU A 90 -42.86 -11.06 16.39
C GLU A 90 -43.81 -12.24 16.13
N GLU A 91 -43.39 -13.22 15.30
CA GLU A 91 -44.17 -14.45 15.06
C GLU A 91 -44.17 -15.40 16.27
N GLN A 92 -42.99 -15.55 16.92
CA GLN A 92 -42.81 -16.50 18.01
C GLN A 92 -43.21 -15.97 19.40
N THR A 93 -43.24 -14.65 19.58
CA THR A 93 -43.38 -14.04 20.89
C THR A 93 -44.40 -12.89 20.85
N SER A 94 -45.45 -12.99 21.64
CA SER A 94 -46.44 -11.91 21.79
C SER A 94 -46.01 -10.81 22.79
N ASP A 95 -45.13 -11.14 23.71
CA ASP A 95 -44.57 -10.23 24.70
C ASP A 95 -43.08 -10.54 24.93
N PHE A 96 -42.23 -9.69 24.36
CA PHE A 96 -40.78 -9.86 24.41
C PHE A 96 -40.23 -9.81 25.86
N SER A 97 -40.85 -9.02 26.72
CA SER A 97 -40.42 -8.89 28.12
C SER A 97 -40.54 -10.19 28.90
N SER A 98 -41.42 -11.12 28.48
CA SER A 98 -41.63 -12.41 29.09
C SER A 98 -40.48 -13.41 28.86
N LEU A 99 -39.55 -13.11 27.93
CA LEU A 99 -38.38 -13.95 27.65
C LEU A 99 -37.37 -13.95 28.79
N ASN A 100 -37.34 -12.89 29.61
CA ASN A 100 -36.38 -12.81 30.72
C ASN A 100 -36.59 -13.94 31.75
N GLY A 101 -35.58 -14.78 31.90
CA GLY A 101 -35.60 -15.97 32.80
C GLY A 101 -36.37 -17.17 32.26
N ASP A 102 -37.00 -17.08 31.09
CA ASP A 102 -37.67 -18.23 30.46
C ASP A 102 -36.76 -18.97 29.46
N VAL A 103 -36.06 -19.97 29.97
CA VAL A 103 -35.11 -20.77 29.21
C VAL A 103 -35.76 -21.51 28.04
N ASP A 104 -37.01 -21.99 28.20
CA ASP A 104 -37.71 -22.72 27.16
C ASP A 104 -38.14 -21.82 26.02
N ALA A 105 -38.68 -20.65 26.33
CA ALA A 105 -39.09 -19.66 25.34
C ALA A 105 -37.88 -19.12 24.54
N VAL A 106 -36.78 -18.76 25.22
CA VAL A 106 -35.53 -18.36 24.57
C VAL A 106 -34.96 -19.50 23.74
N GLY A 107 -35.04 -20.75 24.22
CA GLY A 107 -34.60 -21.93 23.46
C GLY A 107 -35.37 -22.11 22.15
N ALA A 108 -36.71 -21.98 22.20
CA ALA A 108 -37.55 -22.06 21.01
C ALA A 108 -37.20 -20.96 19.99
N LEU A 109 -36.97 -19.75 20.47
CA LEU A 109 -36.58 -18.63 19.65
C LEU A 109 -35.18 -18.85 19.02
N GLN A 110 -34.19 -19.31 19.78
CA GLN A 110 -32.85 -19.63 19.24
C GLN A 110 -32.92 -20.76 18.19
N GLU A 111 -33.78 -21.76 18.38
CA GLU A 111 -34.02 -22.82 17.39
C GLU A 111 -34.54 -22.26 16.06
N ALA A 112 -35.50 -21.34 16.13
CA ALA A 112 -36.06 -20.69 14.93
C ALA A 112 -35.04 -19.79 14.19
N MET A 113 -34.17 -19.09 14.95
CA MET A 113 -33.22 -18.13 14.38
C MET A 113 -31.93 -18.77 13.86
N LEU A 114 -31.55 -20.00 14.29
CA LEU A 114 -30.22 -20.55 14.00
C LEU A 114 -29.98 -20.82 12.51
N GLU A 115 -30.93 -21.45 11.81
CA GLU A 115 -30.76 -21.76 10.38
C GLU A 115 -30.73 -20.49 9.50
N PRO A 116 -31.64 -19.50 9.66
CA PRO A 116 -31.50 -18.19 9.01
C PRO A 116 -30.13 -17.55 9.24
N LEU A 117 -29.67 -17.51 10.50
CA LEU A 117 -28.36 -16.94 10.83
C LEU A 117 -27.22 -17.66 10.10
N CYS A 118 -27.26 -18.99 10.04
CA CYS A 118 -26.27 -19.79 9.30
C CYS A 118 -26.27 -19.49 7.80
N GLN A 119 -27.46 -19.24 7.21
CA GLN A 119 -27.57 -18.85 5.79
C GLN A 119 -26.95 -17.48 5.54
N TYR A 120 -27.19 -16.52 6.41
CA TYR A 120 -26.58 -15.20 6.32
C TYR A 120 -25.06 -15.26 6.42
N VAL A 121 -24.48 -16.05 7.32
CA VAL A 121 -23.02 -16.27 7.38
C VAL A 121 -22.47 -16.81 6.06
N ARG A 122 -23.20 -17.74 5.40
CA ARG A 122 -22.73 -18.33 4.13
C ARG A 122 -22.80 -17.35 2.95
N GLN A 123 -23.73 -16.37 2.97
CA GLN A 123 -23.99 -15.45 1.87
C GLN A 123 -23.27 -14.12 1.98
N THR A 124 -22.77 -13.78 3.17
CA THR A 124 -22.15 -12.49 3.47
C THR A 124 -20.63 -12.63 3.54
N ASP A 125 -19.93 -11.57 3.14
CA ASP A 125 -18.47 -11.46 3.27
C ASP A 125 -18.08 -11.15 4.73
N CYS A 126 -18.16 -12.15 5.59
CA CYS A 126 -17.95 -12.02 7.03
C CYS A 126 -17.28 -13.26 7.62
N SER A 127 -16.69 -13.13 8.80
CA SER A 127 -16.19 -14.25 9.60
C SER A 127 -17.28 -14.95 10.40
N GLY A 128 -18.36 -14.24 10.74
CA GLY A 128 -19.48 -14.76 11.50
C GLY A 128 -20.63 -13.78 11.59
N ALA A 129 -21.75 -14.24 12.12
CA ALA A 129 -22.92 -13.41 12.39
C ALA A 129 -23.46 -13.68 13.80
N PHE A 130 -24.10 -12.71 14.37
CA PHE A 130 -24.65 -12.79 15.71
C PHE A 130 -26.03 -12.14 15.80
N ILE A 131 -26.80 -12.63 16.77
CA ILE A 131 -28.04 -12.05 17.26
C ILE A 131 -27.88 -11.97 18.79
N LEU A 132 -27.98 -10.77 19.34
CA LEU A 132 -27.89 -10.51 20.75
C LEU A 132 -29.20 -9.87 21.18
N LEU A 133 -29.97 -10.61 22.00
CA LEU A 133 -31.29 -10.20 22.44
C LEU A 133 -31.18 -9.33 23.72
N ASP A 134 -32.02 -8.35 23.84
CA ASP A 134 -32.19 -7.59 25.09
C ASP A 134 -32.99 -8.40 26.12
N ALA A 135 -32.56 -9.63 26.33
CA ALA A 135 -33.18 -10.59 27.24
C ALA A 135 -32.09 -11.54 27.78
N SER A 136 -32.22 -12.00 29.03
CA SER A 136 -31.29 -12.92 29.66
C SER A 136 -31.98 -14.22 30.04
N LEU A 137 -31.22 -15.34 30.04
CA LEU A 137 -31.66 -16.63 30.62
C LEU A 137 -31.74 -16.58 32.16
N SER A 138 -31.04 -15.65 32.77
CA SER A 138 -31.08 -15.41 34.21
C SER A 138 -32.20 -14.45 34.58
N SER A 139 -32.96 -14.79 35.58
CA SER A 139 -33.91 -13.84 36.21
C SER A 139 -33.24 -12.90 37.21
N ASP A 140 -31.94 -13.06 37.47
CA ASP A 140 -31.18 -12.19 38.38
C ASP A 140 -30.67 -10.95 37.62
N PRO A 141 -31.17 -9.76 37.92
CA PRO A 141 -30.76 -8.52 37.23
C PRO A 141 -29.30 -8.11 37.54
N ALA A 142 -28.63 -8.75 38.46
CA ALA A 142 -27.21 -8.52 38.77
C ALA A 142 -26.27 -9.23 37.76
N VAL A 143 -26.80 -10.12 36.93
CA VAL A 143 -26.02 -10.84 35.90
C VAL A 143 -26.06 -10.03 34.61
N ASP A 144 -24.92 -9.49 34.24
CA ASP A 144 -24.73 -8.72 32.99
C ASP A 144 -24.47 -9.65 31.82
N SER A 145 -25.46 -10.53 31.53
CA SER A 145 -25.40 -11.45 30.40
C SER A 145 -26.71 -11.44 29.60
N HIS A 146 -26.60 -11.62 28.31
CA HIS A 146 -27.76 -11.58 27.38
C HIS A 146 -27.80 -12.82 26.50
N ALA A 147 -28.99 -13.30 26.28
CA ALA A 147 -29.26 -14.45 25.41
C ALA A 147 -29.02 -14.08 23.94
N GLY A 148 -28.73 -15.06 23.12
CA GLY A 148 -28.60 -14.86 21.69
C GLY A 148 -27.88 -16.00 20.99
N LEU A 149 -27.46 -15.76 19.76
CA LEU A 149 -26.72 -16.68 18.92
C LEU A 149 -25.48 -15.99 18.34
N TYR A 150 -24.37 -16.70 18.30
CA TYR A 150 -23.18 -16.28 17.57
C TYR A 150 -22.57 -17.46 16.84
N VAL A 151 -22.55 -17.37 15.52
CA VAL A 151 -22.07 -18.42 14.62
C VAL A 151 -20.89 -17.87 13.84
N GLN A 152 -19.79 -18.63 13.77
CA GLN A 152 -18.60 -18.26 12.99
C GLN A 152 -18.21 -19.37 12.02
N ARG A 153 -17.47 -19.01 10.98
CA ARG A 153 -16.81 -19.96 10.08
C ARG A 153 -15.72 -20.71 10.83
N GLY A 154 -15.74 -22.02 10.76
CA GLY A 154 -14.72 -22.87 11.39
C GLY A 154 -13.36 -22.82 10.69
N ASN A 155 -13.36 -22.48 9.40
CA ASN A 155 -12.15 -22.23 8.63
C ASN A 155 -12.34 -20.93 7.82
N ALA A 156 -11.48 -19.96 8.09
CA ALA A 156 -11.53 -18.65 7.42
C ALA A 156 -11.20 -18.74 5.92
N GLU A 157 -10.44 -19.75 5.48
CA GLU A 157 -10.02 -19.91 4.08
C GLU A 157 -11.15 -20.42 3.17
N HIS A 158 -12.19 -21.04 3.74
CA HIS A 158 -13.28 -21.64 2.97
C HIS A 158 -14.63 -20.99 3.27
N THR A 159 -15.25 -20.39 2.25
CA THR A 159 -16.60 -19.82 2.36
C THR A 159 -17.70 -20.87 2.60
N THR A 160 -17.44 -22.13 2.30
CA THR A 160 -18.36 -23.28 2.44
C THR A 160 -17.98 -24.21 3.59
N GLY A 161 -17.10 -23.77 4.49
CA GLY A 161 -16.65 -24.58 5.64
C GLY A 161 -17.73 -24.80 6.69
N ASP A 162 -17.42 -25.68 7.66
CA ASP A 162 -18.27 -25.92 8.82
C ASP A 162 -18.45 -24.63 9.64
N LEU A 163 -19.65 -24.43 10.14
CA LEU A 163 -19.98 -23.36 11.05
C LEU A 163 -19.85 -23.82 12.49
N LEU A 164 -19.38 -22.95 13.36
CA LEU A 164 -19.20 -23.21 14.78
C LEU A 164 -20.05 -22.26 15.63
N LEU A 165 -20.69 -22.80 16.66
CA LEU A 165 -21.46 -22.01 17.61
C LEU A 165 -20.53 -21.44 18.71
N TYR A 166 -20.49 -20.14 18.84
CA TYR A 166 -19.76 -19.44 19.90
C TYR A 166 -20.64 -19.02 21.06
N ARG A 167 -21.90 -18.63 20.79
CA ARG A 167 -22.91 -18.27 21.77
C ARG A 167 -24.24 -18.92 21.40
N GLY A 168 -25.00 -19.33 22.40
CA GLY A 168 -26.30 -19.99 22.27
C GLY A 168 -26.35 -21.33 22.93
N MET A 169 -27.49 -22.01 22.89
CA MET A 169 -27.68 -23.31 23.49
C MET A 169 -26.98 -24.41 22.68
N ALA A 170 -26.05 -25.12 23.29
CA ALA A 170 -25.20 -26.12 22.64
C ALA A 170 -25.95 -27.33 22.05
N ASP A 171 -27.06 -27.72 22.66
CA ASP A 171 -27.91 -28.82 22.21
C ASP A 171 -28.66 -28.44 20.93
N ILE A 172 -29.10 -27.18 20.79
CA ILE A 172 -29.69 -26.64 19.57
C ILE A 172 -28.63 -26.68 18.45
N GLY A 173 -27.44 -26.16 18.69
CA GLY A 173 -26.35 -26.21 17.73
C GLY A 173 -26.06 -27.64 17.25
N ARG A 174 -25.98 -28.63 18.15
CA ARG A 174 -25.73 -30.03 17.79
C ARG A 174 -26.85 -30.61 16.93
N ARG A 175 -28.12 -30.29 17.21
CA ARG A 175 -29.25 -30.75 16.38
C ARG A 175 -29.15 -30.24 14.93
N HIS A 176 -28.70 -29.03 14.75
CA HIS A 176 -28.54 -28.37 13.45
C HIS A 176 -27.14 -28.54 12.83
N LYS A 177 -26.28 -29.41 13.40
CA LYS A 177 -24.91 -29.70 12.94
C LYS A 177 -23.97 -28.48 13.00
N VAL A 178 -24.28 -27.49 13.82
CA VAL A 178 -23.44 -26.37 14.17
C VAL A 178 -22.77 -26.67 15.50
N MET A 179 -21.54 -27.18 15.44
CA MET A 179 -20.88 -27.70 16.64
C MET A 179 -20.41 -26.54 17.53
N PRO A 180 -20.60 -26.69 18.88
CA PRO A 180 -20.05 -25.68 19.79
C PRO A 180 -18.54 -25.56 19.68
N HIS A 181 -18.04 -24.32 19.57
CA HIS A 181 -16.61 -24.02 19.59
C HIS A 181 -16.03 -24.29 20.99
N ARG A 182 -14.72 -24.58 21.10
CA ARG A 182 -14.03 -24.81 22.39
C ARG A 182 -14.16 -23.64 23.40
N LYS A 183 -14.47 -22.43 22.91
CA LYS A 183 -14.67 -21.20 23.68
C LYS A 183 -16.15 -20.79 23.71
N TRP A 184 -17.03 -21.79 23.50
CA TRP A 184 -18.47 -21.61 23.59
C TRP A 184 -18.90 -21.14 24.99
N ALA A 185 -19.91 -20.30 25.02
CA ALA A 185 -20.69 -19.97 26.20
C ALA A 185 -22.18 -19.87 25.81
N GLN A 186 -23.05 -20.01 26.80
CA GLN A 186 -24.49 -20.04 26.57
C GLN A 186 -25.04 -18.64 26.25
N GLU A 187 -24.51 -17.63 26.90
CA GLU A 187 -24.90 -16.21 26.74
C GLU A 187 -23.72 -15.34 26.37
N PHE A 188 -24.03 -14.13 25.95
CA PHE A 188 -23.06 -13.07 25.78
C PHE A 188 -22.77 -12.42 27.14
N ASP A 189 -21.50 -12.18 27.40
CA ASP A 189 -21.03 -11.32 28.49
C ASP A 189 -20.88 -9.90 27.93
N LEU A 190 -21.71 -8.97 28.36
CA LEU A 190 -21.71 -7.60 27.86
C LEU A 190 -20.46 -6.83 28.24
N SER A 191 -19.72 -7.25 29.25
CA SER A 191 -18.42 -6.65 29.58
C SER A 191 -17.40 -6.81 28.43
N SER A 192 -17.59 -7.84 27.61
CA SER A 192 -16.78 -8.12 26.41
C SER A 192 -17.40 -7.59 25.10
N PHE A 193 -18.53 -6.91 25.18
CA PHE A 193 -19.24 -6.32 24.06
C PHE A 193 -19.44 -4.82 24.34
N PRO A 194 -18.40 -4.00 24.19
CA PRO A 194 -18.48 -2.58 24.47
C PRO A 194 -19.55 -1.93 23.59
N ASP A 195 -20.10 -0.85 24.08
CA ASP A 195 -21.07 -0.02 23.36
C ASP A 195 -22.46 -0.64 23.12
N PHE A 196 -22.72 -1.87 23.61
CA PHE A 196 -24.04 -2.51 23.43
C PHE A 196 -25.19 -1.63 23.91
N ALA A 197 -25.12 -1.14 25.14
CA ALA A 197 -26.14 -0.28 25.71
C ALA A 197 -26.29 1.02 24.92
N GLU A 198 -25.18 1.62 24.49
CA GLU A 198 -25.16 2.83 23.68
C GLU A 198 -25.78 2.59 22.30
N HIS A 199 -25.51 1.44 21.67
CA HIS A 199 -26.12 1.07 20.38
C HIS A 199 -27.62 0.84 20.50
N LEU A 200 -28.09 0.23 21.61
CA LEU A 200 -29.52 0.09 21.90
C LEU A 200 -30.20 1.45 22.14
N GLU A 201 -29.59 2.31 22.96
CA GLU A 201 -30.13 3.62 23.29
C GLU A 201 -30.25 4.53 22.05
N LYS A 202 -29.26 4.42 21.16
CA LYS A 202 -29.24 5.16 19.87
C LYS A 202 -29.98 4.46 18.74
N ALA A 203 -30.64 3.31 18.99
CA ALA A 203 -31.43 2.62 17.99
C ALA A 203 -32.57 3.52 17.45
N SER A 204 -32.63 3.67 16.16
CA SER A 204 -33.64 4.51 15.49
C SER A 204 -34.09 3.90 14.15
N ALA A 205 -35.32 4.18 13.77
CA ALA A 205 -35.77 3.87 12.42
C ALA A 205 -35.57 5.11 11.51
N PRO A 206 -35.22 4.93 10.22
CA PRO A 206 -35.02 3.65 9.52
C PRO A 206 -33.71 2.94 9.89
N ILE A 207 -33.75 1.63 9.87
CA ILE A 207 -32.68 0.71 10.27
C ILE A 207 -31.36 1.01 9.54
N GLU A 208 -31.42 1.42 8.28
CA GLU A 208 -30.26 1.74 7.44
C GLU A 208 -29.37 2.85 8.02
N HIS A 209 -29.94 3.74 8.85
CA HIS A 209 -29.21 4.81 9.53
C HIS A 209 -28.77 4.44 10.95
N SER A 210 -29.19 3.28 11.43
CA SER A 210 -28.85 2.77 12.74
C SER A 210 -27.74 1.70 12.71
N CYS A 211 -27.18 1.43 11.52
CA CYS A 211 -26.05 0.53 11.37
C CYS A 211 -24.78 1.19 11.92
N ARG A 212 -24.10 0.53 12.83
CA ARG A 212 -22.88 1.03 13.49
C ARG A 212 -21.81 -0.02 13.53
N THR A 213 -20.57 0.42 13.68
CA THR A 213 -19.45 -0.47 13.99
C THR A 213 -19.01 -0.29 15.43
N THR A 214 -18.52 -1.37 16.02
CA THR A 214 -17.79 -1.29 17.29
C THR A 214 -16.36 -0.81 17.07
N GLU A 215 -15.69 -0.36 18.14
CA GLU A 215 -14.24 -0.37 18.14
C GLU A 215 -13.71 -1.79 17.92
N PHE A 216 -12.41 -1.92 17.65
CA PHE A 216 -11.78 -3.25 17.55
C PHE A 216 -11.81 -3.95 18.90
N ILE A 217 -12.47 -5.11 18.93
CA ILE A 217 -12.57 -5.94 20.12
C ILE A 217 -11.72 -7.20 19.99
N THR A 218 -11.25 -7.72 21.12
CA THR A 218 -10.70 -9.06 21.17
C THR A 218 -11.84 -10.06 21.40
N LEU A 219 -12.02 -11.00 20.47
CA LEU A 219 -13.07 -12.00 20.60
C LEU A 219 -12.91 -12.81 21.90
N PRO A 220 -13.97 -12.98 22.71
CA PRO A 220 -13.91 -13.61 24.01
C PRO A 220 -13.22 -14.98 24.01
N GLY A 221 -12.22 -15.13 24.87
CA GLY A 221 -11.45 -16.35 25.01
C GLY A 221 -10.46 -16.63 23.88
N THR A 222 -10.21 -15.70 22.99
CA THR A 222 -9.20 -15.75 21.92
C THR A 222 -8.25 -14.56 22.04
N THR A 223 -7.24 -14.53 21.19
CA THR A 223 -6.37 -13.34 20.97
C THR A 223 -6.71 -12.64 19.66
N GLU A 224 -7.81 -13.04 19.03
CA GLU A 224 -8.18 -12.60 17.69
C GLU A 224 -8.94 -11.28 17.74
N GLN A 225 -8.45 -10.30 17.03
CA GLN A 225 -9.11 -9.00 16.84
C GLN A 225 -10.25 -9.14 15.85
N ALA A 226 -11.34 -8.45 16.12
CA ALA A 226 -12.50 -8.36 15.23
C ALA A 226 -13.13 -6.99 15.33
N ILE A 227 -13.81 -6.61 14.27
CA ILE A 227 -14.76 -5.50 14.24
C ILE A 227 -16.16 -6.08 14.03
N LEU A 228 -17.13 -5.56 14.75
CA LEU A 228 -18.52 -5.95 14.61
C LEU A 228 -19.30 -4.84 13.91
N LEU A 229 -20.13 -5.22 12.96
CA LEU A 229 -21.18 -4.36 12.45
C LEU A 229 -22.48 -4.73 13.14
N THR A 230 -23.11 -3.80 13.80
CA THR A 230 -24.35 -3.96 14.57
C THR A 230 -25.50 -3.25 13.90
N VAL A 231 -26.65 -3.90 13.92
CA VAL A 231 -27.93 -3.35 13.41
C VAL A 231 -28.99 -3.63 14.48
N PRO A 232 -29.78 -2.64 14.93
CA PRO A 232 -30.83 -2.88 15.91
C PRO A 232 -31.99 -3.67 15.30
N MET A 233 -32.61 -4.51 16.09
CA MET A 233 -33.84 -5.22 15.77
C MET A 233 -35.01 -4.46 16.42
N ILE A 234 -35.83 -3.79 15.61
CA ILE A 234 -36.90 -2.90 16.06
C ILE A 234 -38.23 -3.42 15.56
N GLY A 235 -39.11 -3.74 16.51
CA GLY A 235 -40.46 -4.19 16.21
C GLY A 235 -41.35 -3.10 15.61
N ALA A 236 -42.46 -3.51 15.05
CA ALA A 236 -43.45 -2.60 14.43
C ALA A 236 -44.05 -1.58 15.42
N ASP A 237 -44.06 -1.90 16.70
CA ASP A 237 -44.48 -1.03 17.80
C ASP A 237 -43.38 -0.10 18.32
N GLY A 238 -42.15 -0.22 17.77
CA GLY A 238 -40.96 0.53 18.18
C GLY A 238 -40.20 -0.11 19.35
N THR A 239 -40.57 -1.31 19.78
CA THR A 239 -39.81 -2.05 20.78
C THR A 239 -38.48 -2.52 20.20
N VAL A 240 -37.39 -2.25 20.88
CA VAL A 240 -36.04 -2.74 20.50
C VAL A 240 -35.83 -4.10 21.12
N TYR A 241 -35.66 -5.13 20.27
CA TYR A 241 -35.48 -6.53 20.71
C TYR A 241 -34.01 -6.89 20.98
N GLY A 242 -33.08 -6.04 20.54
CA GLY A 242 -31.66 -6.24 20.68
C GLY A 242 -30.90 -5.80 19.46
N LEU A 243 -29.70 -6.35 19.28
CA LEU A 243 -28.81 -6.10 18.14
C LEU A 243 -28.52 -7.39 17.38
N CYS A 244 -28.45 -7.30 16.06
CA CYS A 244 -27.88 -8.36 15.23
C CYS A 244 -26.78 -7.80 14.35
N GLY A 245 -26.04 -8.66 13.68
CA GLY A 245 -25.02 -8.20 12.75
C GLY A 245 -23.95 -9.23 12.42
N PHE A 246 -22.83 -8.70 11.93
CA PHE A 246 -21.75 -9.50 11.42
C PHE A 246 -20.43 -9.14 12.07
N SER A 247 -19.53 -10.12 12.13
CA SER A 247 -18.15 -9.95 12.57
C SER A 247 -17.20 -10.11 11.40
N VAL A 248 -16.14 -9.32 11.38
CA VAL A 248 -14.97 -9.50 10.52
C VAL A 248 -13.76 -9.63 11.44
N ASN A 249 -13.20 -10.82 11.54
CA ASN A 249 -12.04 -11.08 12.37
C ASN A 249 -10.72 -11.07 11.58
N GLN A 250 -9.59 -11.01 12.30
CA GLN A 250 -8.26 -10.93 11.74
C GLN A 250 -7.95 -12.10 10.78
N THR A 251 -8.34 -13.31 11.13
CA THR A 251 -8.04 -14.50 10.31
C THR A 251 -8.79 -14.47 8.98
N TYR A 252 -10.07 -14.11 9.01
CA TYR A 252 -10.88 -13.95 7.81
C TYR A 252 -10.36 -12.80 6.94
N PHE A 253 -10.04 -11.66 7.55
CA PHE A 253 -9.54 -10.49 6.87
C PHE A 253 -8.23 -10.78 6.11
N LEU A 254 -7.31 -11.47 6.77
CA LEU A 254 -6.04 -11.88 6.16
C LEU A 254 -6.24 -12.83 4.97
N ALA A 255 -7.21 -13.76 5.07
CA ALA A 255 -7.45 -14.75 4.02
C ALA A 255 -8.12 -14.16 2.77
N HIS A 256 -9.02 -13.18 2.94
CA HIS A 256 -9.90 -12.72 1.85
C HIS A 256 -9.58 -11.33 1.33
N HIS A 257 -8.89 -10.48 2.10
CA HIS A 257 -8.61 -9.08 1.75
C HIS A 257 -7.14 -8.79 1.49
N ALA A 258 -6.32 -9.82 1.22
CA ALA A 258 -4.93 -9.66 0.80
C ALA A 258 -4.87 -8.95 -0.55
N GLN A 259 -4.24 -7.78 -0.58
CA GLN A 259 -4.15 -6.97 -1.80
C GLN A 259 -3.09 -7.53 -2.76
N PRO A 260 -3.46 -7.84 -4.03
CA PRO A 260 -2.48 -8.25 -5.02
C PRO A 260 -1.53 -7.08 -5.31
N THR A 261 -0.24 -7.30 -5.15
CA THR A 261 0.77 -6.27 -5.35
C THR A 261 2.09 -6.82 -5.85
N GLY A 262 2.81 -6.00 -6.62
CA GLY A 262 4.23 -6.24 -6.94
C GLY A 262 5.19 -5.58 -5.94
N ILE A 263 4.67 -4.95 -4.87
CA ILE A 263 5.48 -4.30 -3.84
C ILE A 263 5.76 -5.32 -2.74
N GLY A 264 7.01 -5.71 -2.58
CA GLY A 264 7.41 -6.59 -1.48
C GLY A 264 7.22 -5.92 -0.11
N SER A 265 6.83 -6.70 0.90
CA SER A 265 6.56 -6.25 2.27
C SER A 265 5.43 -5.20 2.41
N LEU A 266 4.46 -5.18 1.48
CA LEU A 266 3.26 -4.37 1.64
C LEU A 266 2.40 -4.92 2.78
N ALA A 267 1.90 -4.04 3.62
CA ALA A 267 0.87 -4.34 4.61
C ALA A 267 -0.27 -3.31 4.50
N CYS A 268 -1.51 -3.78 4.64
CA CYS A 268 -2.68 -2.92 4.71
C CYS A 268 -3.36 -3.12 6.06
N VAL A 269 -3.73 -2.05 6.71
CA VAL A 269 -4.32 -2.05 8.06
C VAL A 269 -5.59 -1.21 8.04
N LEU A 270 -6.66 -1.77 8.58
CA LEU A 270 -7.85 -1.04 9.02
C LEU A 270 -7.76 -0.93 10.53
N SER A 271 -7.71 0.27 11.07
CA SER A 271 -7.59 0.54 12.51
C SER A 271 -8.52 1.68 12.93
N ASP A 272 -8.74 1.83 14.23
CA ASP A 272 -9.38 3.02 14.76
C ASP A 272 -8.52 4.26 14.47
N ALA A 273 -9.18 5.39 14.19
CA ALA A 273 -8.48 6.64 13.94
C ALA A 273 -7.85 7.14 15.24
N ALA A 274 -6.54 7.31 15.23
CA ALA A 274 -5.78 7.77 16.38
C ALA A 274 -4.56 8.61 15.93
N GLU A 275 -3.94 9.31 16.87
CA GLU A 275 -2.70 10.06 16.63
C GLU A 275 -1.53 9.15 16.20
N GLY A 276 -1.56 7.86 16.59
CA GLY A 276 -0.62 6.82 16.20
C GLY A 276 -1.30 5.70 15.39
N LEU A 277 -0.55 4.67 15.02
CA LEU A 277 -1.06 3.43 14.43
C LEU A 277 -0.79 2.28 15.41
N ASP A 278 -1.85 1.73 15.97
CA ASP A 278 -1.83 0.49 16.75
C ASP A 278 -2.25 -0.67 15.86
N VAL A 279 -1.29 -1.46 15.40
CA VAL A 279 -1.55 -2.61 14.52
C VAL A 279 -2.20 -3.77 15.28
N GLN A 280 -2.01 -3.85 16.61
CA GLN A 280 -2.62 -4.87 17.46
C GLN A 280 -4.14 -4.63 17.66
N ARG A 281 -4.56 -3.35 17.58
CA ARG A 281 -5.97 -2.94 17.62
C ARG A 281 -6.45 -2.57 16.21
N GLY A 282 -6.41 -3.54 15.30
CA GLY A 282 -6.81 -3.37 13.92
C GLY A 282 -6.83 -4.68 13.15
N LEU A 283 -7.31 -4.65 11.93
CA LEU A 283 -7.25 -5.77 10.99
C LEU A 283 -6.12 -5.54 10.00
N LEU A 284 -5.19 -6.49 10.00
CA LEU A 284 -3.99 -6.47 9.16
C LEU A 284 -4.11 -7.48 8.02
N THR A 285 -3.74 -7.08 6.82
CA THR A 285 -3.55 -7.98 5.70
C THR A 285 -2.22 -7.71 4.98
N TYR A 286 -1.63 -8.75 4.40
CA TYR A 286 -0.40 -8.70 3.62
C TYR A 286 -0.43 -9.78 2.52
N PRO A 287 0.37 -9.68 1.45
CA PRO A 287 0.38 -10.64 0.36
C PRO A 287 0.70 -12.06 0.84
N THR A 288 0.02 -13.05 0.29
CA THR A 288 0.24 -14.46 0.61
C THR A 288 1.70 -14.86 0.32
N GLY A 289 2.36 -15.44 1.31
CA GLY A 289 3.76 -15.86 1.22
C GLY A 289 4.79 -14.84 1.72
N ASP A 290 4.39 -13.60 1.98
CA ASP A 290 5.21 -12.62 2.68
C ASP A 290 5.00 -12.74 4.19
N PHE A 291 6.08 -12.55 4.95
CA PHE A 291 5.99 -12.45 6.41
C PHE A 291 6.00 -10.96 6.77
N CYS A 292 4.96 -10.52 7.46
CA CYS A 292 4.90 -9.20 8.05
C CYS A 292 5.09 -9.31 9.56
N PHE A 293 6.14 -8.70 10.06
CA PHE A 293 6.32 -8.57 11.51
C PHE A 293 5.36 -7.49 12.02
N VAL A 294 4.52 -7.87 12.96
CA VAL A 294 3.55 -6.97 13.60
C VAL A 294 4.19 -6.39 14.85
N PRO A 295 4.37 -5.06 14.94
CA PRO A 295 4.91 -4.45 16.15
C PRO A 295 3.89 -4.52 17.29
N ASP A 296 4.39 -4.76 18.51
CA ASP A 296 3.59 -4.78 19.75
C ASP A 296 3.44 -3.39 20.38
N GLU A 297 3.73 -2.35 19.64
CA GLU A 297 3.77 -0.97 20.13
C GLU A 297 2.97 -0.03 19.22
N LEU A 298 2.50 1.07 19.80
CA LEU A 298 1.90 2.16 19.06
C LEU A 298 2.97 2.85 18.20
N LEU A 299 2.74 2.88 16.88
CA LEU A 299 3.63 3.55 15.94
C LEU A 299 3.29 5.04 15.85
N GLU A 300 4.27 5.90 16.08
CA GLU A 300 4.11 7.35 15.97
C GLU A 300 4.00 7.77 14.50
N LYS A 301 2.95 8.52 14.14
CA LYS A 301 2.77 9.09 12.80
C LYS A 301 3.63 10.34 12.64
N ARG A 302 4.55 10.36 11.68
CA ARG A 302 5.38 11.53 11.32
C ARG A 302 5.22 11.84 9.84
N SER A 303 4.75 13.04 9.50
CA SER A 303 4.61 13.46 8.11
C SER A 303 5.97 13.54 7.41
N LEU A 304 6.06 12.94 6.22
CA LEU A 304 7.16 13.06 5.29
C LEU A 304 6.76 13.99 4.14
N ARG A 305 7.78 14.51 3.42
CA ARG A 305 7.50 15.31 2.21
C ARG A 305 6.78 14.45 1.15
N GLY A 306 5.79 14.97 0.41
CA GLY A 306 5.13 14.32 -0.71
C GLY A 306 4.03 13.33 -0.30
N GLY A 307 3.18 13.67 0.71
CA GLY A 307 2.01 12.86 1.05
C GLY A 307 2.28 11.52 1.76
N LEU A 308 3.55 11.16 1.95
CA LEU A 308 3.93 9.97 2.70
C LEU A 308 3.99 10.25 4.20
N THR A 309 3.68 9.23 4.98
CA THR A 309 3.80 9.23 6.45
C THR A 309 4.81 8.18 6.89
N ALA A 310 5.72 8.54 7.78
CA ALA A 310 6.55 7.57 8.48
C ALA A 310 5.82 7.14 9.76
N PHE A 311 5.80 5.84 10.00
CA PHE A 311 5.29 5.21 11.20
C PHE A 311 6.49 4.66 11.95
N VAL A 312 6.80 5.27 13.09
CA VAL A 312 8.05 5.06 13.81
C VAL A 312 7.76 4.37 15.12
N GLY A 313 8.29 3.17 15.30
CA GLY A 313 8.35 2.44 16.56
C GLY A 313 9.78 2.40 17.10
N SER A 314 9.98 1.69 18.22
CA SER A 314 11.27 1.54 18.88
C SER A 314 12.23 0.63 18.07
N GLU A 315 11.71 -0.47 17.52
CA GLU A 315 12.51 -1.45 16.77
C GLU A 315 12.23 -1.38 15.27
N LEU A 316 10.98 -1.10 14.90
CA LEU A 316 10.53 -1.12 13.51
C LEU A 316 10.01 0.25 13.07
N SER A 317 10.22 0.54 11.82
CA SER A 317 9.67 1.72 11.18
C SER A 317 9.12 1.36 9.80
N PHE A 318 8.04 2.03 9.42
CA PHE A 318 7.37 1.86 8.14
C PHE A 318 7.20 3.21 7.44
N VAL A 319 6.97 3.15 6.15
CA VAL A 319 6.59 4.30 5.32
C VAL A 319 5.30 3.94 4.60
N GLY A 320 4.33 4.85 4.61
CA GLY A 320 3.03 4.54 4.03
C GLY A 320 2.16 5.76 3.82
N ILE A 321 0.88 5.47 3.56
CA ILE A 321 -0.20 6.45 3.44
C ILE A 321 -1.31 6.02 4.39
N SER A 322 -1.90 6.98 5.12
CA SER A 322 -3.06 6.76 5.97
C SER A 322 -4.15 7.74 5.56
N GLU A 323 -5.36 7.23 5.41
CA GLU A 323 -6.54 8.02 5.03
C GLU A 323 -7.74 7.66 5.90
N PRO A 324 -8.56 8.64 6.31
CA PRO A 324 -9.77 8.35 7.07
C PRO A 324 -10.78 7.55 6.22
N PHE A 325 -11.49 6.66 6.90
CA PHE A 325 -12.48 5.79 6.31
C PHE A 325 -13.69 5.65 7.24
N THR A 326 -14.89 5.82 6.70
CA THR A 326 -16.14 5.58 7.41
C THR A 326 -16.69 4.24 6.98
N VAL A 327 -16.90 3.35 7.94
CA VAL A 327 -17.36 1.98 7.70
C VAL A 327 -18.87 1.95 7.46
N ALA A 328 -19.65 2.53 8.37
CA ALA A 328 -21.10 2.56 8.28
C ALA A 328 -21.65 3.99 8.24
N VAL A 329 -22.84 4.15 7.65
CA VAL A 329 -23.56 5.42 7.69
C VAL A 329 -24.09 5.64 9.13
N GLY A 330 -23.68 6.72 9.76
CA GLY A 330 -24.02 7.00 11.15
C GLY A 330 -22.93 6.61 12.15
N ASP A 331 -21.83 6.06 11.69
CA ASP A 331 -20.65 5.76 12.48
C ASP A 331 -20.01 7.06 13.00
N GLU A 332 -19.91 7.20 14.32
CA GLU A 332 -19.28 8.36 14.96
C GLU A 332 -17.78 8.14 15.15
N ALA A 333 -17.33 6.89 15.15
CA ALA A 333 -15.92 6.53 15.29
C ALA A 333 -15.26 6.46 13.91
N PRO A 334 -14.38 7.39 13.54
CA PRO A 334 -13.64 7.30 12.32
C PRO A 334 -12.64 6.15 12.39
N HIS A 335 -12.52 5.41 11.32
CA HIS A 335 -11.44 4.45 11.13
C HIS A 335 -10.39 5.03 10.18
N ASP A 336 -9.19 4.46 10.21
CA ASP A 336 -8.12 4.78 9.28
C ASP A 336 -7.78 3.56 8.42
N LEU A 337 -7.73 3.77 7.11
CA LEU A 337 -7.07 2.83 6.19
C LEU A 337 -5.62 3.24 6.07
N THR A 338 -4.72 2.32 6.32
CA THR A 338 -3.28 2.56 6.24
C THR A 338 -2.61 1.50 5.38
N VAL A 339 -1.82 1.96 4.41
CA VAL A 339 -1.00 1.10 3.54
C VAL A 339 0.46 1.37 3.85
N LEU A 340 1.21 0.32 4.18
CA LEU A 340 2.56 0.39 4.72
C LEU A 340 3.54 -0.46 3.91
N ILE A 341 4.78 0.01 3.84
CA ILE A 341 5.95 -0.81 3.48
C ILE A 341 7.02 -0.65 4.57
N SER A 342 7.84 -1.67 4.77
CA SER A 342 8.93 -1.52 5.74
C SER A 342 9.89 -0.41 5.32
N LYS A 343 10.35 0.41 6.28
CA LYS A 343 11.32 1.47 5.99
C LYS A 343 12.60 0.92 5.38
N ALA A 344 13.03 -0.27 5.79
CA ALA A 344 14.19 -0.92 5.21
C ALA A 344 14.01 -1.27 3.72
N ALA A 345 12.80 -1.65 3.29
CA ALA A 345 12.48 -1.87 1.87
C ALA A 345 12.47 -0.55 1.10
N TYR A 346 11.87 0.49 1.67
CA TYR A 346 11.86 1.84 1.11
C TYR A 346 13.28 2.39 0.93
N ASP A 347 14.11 2.32 1.97
CA ASP A 347 15.50 2.82 1.93
C ASP A 347 16.35 2.04 0.92
N ARG A 348 16.15 0.71 0.80
CA ARG A 348 16.81 -0.12 -0.23
C ARG A 348 16.39 0.28 -1.64
N ALA A 349 15.12 0.54 -1.88
CA ALA A 349 14.63 1.01 -3.18
C ALA A 349 15.22 2.38 -3.54
N MET A 350 15.31 3.29 -2.56
CA MET A 350 15.96 4.59 -2.72
C MET A 350 17.45 4.44 -3.05
N LEU A 351 18.19 3.62 -2.29
CA LEU A 351 19.60 3.39 -2.51
C LEU A 351 19.88 2.77 -3.89
N LYS A 352 19.08 1.76 -4.29
CA LYS A 352 19.18 1.13 -5.60
C LYS A 352 19.05 2.15 -6.72
N SER A 353 18.06 3.02 -6.64
CA SER A 353 17.84 4.06 -7.65
C SER A 353 18.95 5.11 -7.68
N VAL A 354 19.49 5.51 -6.52
CA VAL A 354 20.65 6.40 -6.47
C VAL A 354 21.87 5.75 -7.14
N ILE A 355 22.11 4.47 -6.90
CA ILE A 355 23.21 3.72 -7.53
C ILE A 355 23.00 3.63 -9.04
N GLU A 356 21.78 3.34 -9.52
CA GLU A 356 21.47 3.28 -10.96
C GLU A 356 21.69 4.62 -11.65
N ILE A 357 21.26 5.73 -11.05
CA ILE A 357 21.49 7.08 -11.56
C ILE A 357 22.99 7.41 -11.56
N ALA A 358 23.70 7.11 -10.49
CA ALA A 358 25.15 7.34 -10.40
C ALA A 358 25.92 6.51 -11.44
N ALA A 359 25.54 5.26 -11.65
CA ALA A 359 26.13 4.39 -12.67
C ALA A 359 25.90 4.95 -14.09
N LEU A 360 24.67 5.40 -14.39
CA LEU A 360 24.32 6.03 -15.66
C LEU A 360 25.14 7.29 -15.91
N LEU A 361 25.24 8.18 -14.92
CA LEU A 361 26.03 9.41 -15.02
C LEU A 361 27.51 9.08 -15.22
N THR A 362 28.05 8.11 -14.51
CA THR A 362 29.44 7.66 -14.66
C THR A 362 29.68 7.12 -16.06
N LEU A 363 28.80 6.29 -16.60
CA LEU A 363 28.87 5.77 -17.97
C LEU A 363 28.87 6.89 -19.00
N LEU A 364 27.98 7.89 -18.84
CA LEU A 364 27.93 9.06 -19.72
C LEU A 364 29.22 9.88 -19.70
N VAL A 365 29.82 10.06 -18.51
CA VAL A 365 31.12 10.75 -18.38
C VAL A 365 32.22 9.96 -19.09
N PHE A 366 32.32 8.65 -18.90
CA PHE A 366 33.29 7.82 -19.60
C PHE A 366 33.10 7.84 -21.12
N PHE A 367 31.85 7.80 -21.59
CA PHE A 367 31.54 7.92 -23.01
C PHE A 367 31.97 9.29 -23.58
N ALA A 368 31.67 10.39 -22.88
CA ALA A 368 32.09 11.72 -23.30
C ALA A 368 33.60 11.88 -23.36
N VAL A 369 34.34 11.39 -22.35
CA VAL A 369 35.79 11.38 -22.32
C VAL A 369 36.34 10.51 -23.47
N GLY A 370 35.78 9.33 -23.68
CA GLY A 370 36.15 8.43 -24.78
C GLY A 370 35.98 9.09 -26.16
N CYS A 371 34.84 9.76 -26.40
CA CYS A 371 34.60 10.53 -27.61
C CYS A 371 35.60 11.67 -27.78
N CYS A 372 35.87 12.44 -26.71
CA CYS A 372 36.90 13.52 -26.75
C CYS A 372 38.27 12.99 -27.10
N LEU A 373 38.70 11.88 -26.49
CA LEU A 373 40.00 11.24 -26.77
C LEU A 373 40.04 10.68 -28.18
N PHE A 374 38.96 10.05 -28.66
CA PHE A 374 38.86 9.54 -30.03
C PHE A 374 38.98 10.64 -31.07
N TYR A 375 38.17 11.73 -30.94
CA TYR A 375 38.24 12.89 -31.84
C TYR A 375 39.59 13.57 -31.78
N THR A 376 40.18 13.72 -30.58
CA THR A 376 41.51 14.30 -30.44
C THR A 376 42.58 13.48 -31.18
N ARG A 377 42.56 12.16 -31.04
CA ARG A 377 43.55 11.27 -31.68
C ARG A 377 43.31 11.15 -33.20
N ARG A 378 42.04 11.04 -33.64
CA ARG A 378 41.72 10.74 -35.03
C ARG A 378 41.75 11.94 -35.95
N TYR A 379 41.37 13.14 -35.46
CA TYR A 379 41.20 14.34 -36.27
C TYR A 379 42.13 15.46 -35.87
N LEU A 380 42.33 15.75 -34.63
CA LEU A 380 43.14 16.87 -34.17
C LEU A 380 44.64 16.64 -34.33
N ARG A 381 45.10 15.44 -34.01
CA ARG A 381 46.55 15.13 -34.09
C ARG A 381 47.11 15.23 -35.51
N PRO A 382 46.50 14.62 -36.56
CA PRO A 382 46.97 14.78 -37.92
C PRO A 382 46.92 16.22 -38.40
N ILE A 383 45.86 16.98 -38.14
CA ILE A 383 45.76 18.41 -38.54
C ILE A 383 46.87 19.23 -37.87
N LEU A 384 47.20 18.97 -36.63
CA LEU A 384 48.29 19.69 -35.95
C LEU A 384 49.68 19.25 -36.46
N GLU A 385 49.86 18.01 -36.87
CA GLU A 385 51.10 17.53 -37.53
C GLU A 385 51.25 18.13 -38.93
N ASP A 386 50.17 18.26 -39.71
CA ASP A 386 50.16 18.93 -41.00
C ASP A 386 50.46 20.43 -40.88
N ILE A 387 49.93 21.11 -39.87
CA ILE A 387 50.25 22.54 -39.62
C ILE A 387 51.70 22.70 -39.18
N ASP A 388 52.26 21.81 -38.35
CA ASP A 388 53.69 21.82 -37.98
C ASP A 388 54.58 21.58 -39.22
N HIS A 389 54.21 20.70 -40.15
CA HIS A 389 54.93 20.52 -41.43
C HIS A 389 54.89 21.75 -42.33
N VAL A 390 53.74 22.45 -42.42
CA VAL A 390 53.59 23.67 -43.20
C VAL A 390 54.40 24.83 -42.60
N THR A 391 54.46 24.94 -41.27
CA THR A 391 55.27 25.97 -40.59
C THR A 391 56.77 25.73 -40.70
N VAL A 392 57.24 24.48 -40.72
CA VAL A 392 58.63 24.13 -40.94
C VAL A 392 59.04 24.35 -42.42
N ALA A 393 58.18 23.99 -43.40
CA ALA A 393 58.41 24.25 -44.84
C ALA A 393 58.40 25.72 -45.19
N GLY A 394 57.62 26.57 -44.45
CA GLY A 394 57.58 28.02 -44.65
C GLY A 394 58.77 28.78 -44.06
N GLY A 395 59.55 28.14 -43.20
CA GLY A 395 60.75 28.73 -42.58
C GLY A 395 62.05 28.66 -43.39
N GLU A 396 62.10 27.87 -44.48
CA GLU A 396 63.29 27.70 -45.33
C GLU A 396 63.34 28.55 -46.58
N LYS A 397 62.41 29.47 -46.83
CA LYS A 397 62.50 30.42 -47.92
C LYS A 397 62.98 31.81 -47.47
N GLY A 398 64.26 31.94 -47.41
CA GLY A 398 64.91 33.23 -47.12
C GLY A 398 66.41 33.26 -47.40
N SER A 399 66.85 33.02 -48.65
CA SER A 399 68.05 33.64 -49.20
C SER A 399 68.10 33.50 -50.73
N PRO A 400 68.00 34.56 -51.49
CA PRO A 400 68.23 34.48 -52.95
C PRO A 400 69.74 34.66 -53.24
N SER A 401 70.42 33.61 -53.72
CA SER A 401 71.67 33.81 -54.46
C SER A 401 71.39 33.63 -55.94
N LEU A 402 71.54 34.75 -56.63
CA LEU A 402 71.68 34.92 -58.08
C LEU A 402 72.85 34.02 -58.59
N ARG A 403 72.62 33.16 -59.57
CA ARG A 403 73.44 32.91 -60.77
C ARG A 403 72.78 31.91 -61.68
N SER A 404 72.40 32.44 -62.85
CA SER A 404 72.96 32.22 -64.16
C SER A 404 72.44 31.01 -64.95
N CYS A 405 71.68 31.37 -65.98
CA CYS A 405 71.74 30.97 -67.41
C CYS A 405 71.64 29.51 -67.83
N CYS A 406 70.52 29.33 -68.55
CA CYS A 406 70.40 28.66 -69.89
C CYS A 406 70.45 27.16 -70.05
N PRO A 407 70.04 26.61 -71.21
CA PRO A 407 68.72 25.95 -71.29
C PRO A 407 68.78 24.52 -71.96
N SER A 408 67.64 23.83 -71.87
CA SER A 408 67.14 22.82 -72.85
C SER A 408 67.86 21.50 -73.02
N PRO A 409 67.27 20.46 -73.69
CA PRO A 409 65.87 20.10 -73.82
C PRO A 409 65.59 18.57 -73.77
N ARG A 410 64.35 18.23 -73.79
CA ARG A 410 63.69 17.04 -74.38
C ARG A 410 64.00 15.61 -73.81
N ARG A 411 62.91 14.92 -73.40
CA ARG A 411 62.24 13.80 -74.13
C ARG A 411 61.14 13.20 -73.23
N SER A 412 59.98 13.25 -73.80
CA SER A 412 59.05 12.24 -74.21
C SER A 412 58.69 11.13 -73.21
N ASP A 413 57.50 11.17 -72.84
CA ASP A 413 56.41 10.17 -72.85
C ASP A 413 56.79 8.68 -73.15
N PRO A 414 55.97 7.67 -72.90
CA PRO A 414 54.59 7.63 -72.39
C PRO A 414 54.19 6.34 -71.60
N MET A 415 52.92 6.37 -71.18
CA MET A 415 51.99 5.21 -71.11
C MET A 415 52.25 4.02 -70.16
N ARG A 416 51.33 3.68 -69.30
CA ARG A 416 50.22 2.71 -69.33
C ARG A 416 49.74 2.40 -67.90
N ARG A 417 48.47 2.58 -67.72
CA ARG A 417 47.41 1.56 -67.48
C ARG A 417 47.80 0.42 -66.52
N LEU A 418 47.16 0.38 -65.39
CA LEU A 418 45.88 -0.35 -65.14
C LEU A 418 45.24 0.22 -63.86
#